data_257ea00eebf753833743e2891d43912b
#
_entry.id   257ea00eebf753833743e2891d43912b
#
_cell.length_a   1.000
_cell.length_b   1.000
_cell.length_c   1.000
_cell.angle_alpha   90.00
_cell.angle_beta   90.00
_cell.angle_gamma   90.00
#
_symmetry.space_group_name_H-M   'P 1'
#
loop_
_entity.id
_entity.type
_entity.pdbx_description
1 polymer ?
#
loop_
_entity_poly.entity_id
_entity_poly.type
_entity_poly.pdbx_seq_one_letter_code
_entity_poly.pdbx_strand_id
1 'polypeptide(L)'
;MPNSTKNRMRRFAPLLLPFLIASCASIPSGPGVMVLPGSGKNFDQFRQDDIACRQFAREQAKGQTPSDAAVYSGAWTAALWTGLGAALGAIFGGSSGAAIGAGSGLLAGGLIGANNATTSGNTSQQRYDISYTQCMYGRGHNVPVSGQIANEPRNAPP
;
A
#
# COMPACT_ATOMS: atom_id res chain seq x y z
N MET A 1 -3.10 48.21 -4.91
CA MET A 1 -4.30 47.37 -5.10
C MET A 1 -3.96 45.86 -5.00
N PRO A 2 -3.69 45.30 -3.82
CA PRO A 2 -3.33 43.88 -3.72
C PRO A 2 -4.36 42.97 -2.98
N ASN A 3 -5.57 43.44 -2.73
CA ASN A 3 -6.50 42.70 -1.85
C ASN A 3 -7.49 41.79 -2.55
N SER A 4 -7.62 41.84 -3.87
CA SER A 4 -8.63 41.04 -4.62
C SER A 4 -8.22 39.57 -4.80
N THR A 5 -6.92 39.31 -4.99
CA THR A 5 -6.41 37.93 -5.22
C THR A 5 -6.41 37.10 -3.96
N LYS A 6 -6.13 37.73 -2.80
CA LYS A 6 -6.12 37.08 -1.49
C LYS A 6 -7.51 36.60 -1.05
N ASN A 7 -8.56 37.38 -1.41
CA ASN A 7 -9.93 37.03 -1.09
C ASN A 7 -10.50 35.94 -2.02
N ARG A 8 -10.07 35.86 -3.26
CA ARG A 8 -10.45 34.76 -4.17
C ARG A 8 -9.86 33.44 -3.71
N MET A 9 -8.58 33.41 -3.35
CA MET A 9 -7.90 32.20 -2.87
C MET A 9 -8.53 31.65 -1.58
N ARG A 10 -8.98 32.53 -0.68
CA ARG A 10 -9.64 32.13 0.57
C ARG A 10 -11.04 31.49 0.36
N ARG A 11 -11.73 31.86 -0.73
CA ARG A 11 -13.07 31.32 -1.05
C ARG A 11 -13.01 29.93 -1.71
N PHE A 12 -11.91 29.60 -2.37
CA PHE A 12 -11.72 28.29 -3.02
C PHE A 12 -10.97 27.27 -2.15
N ALA A 13 -10.31 27.72 -1.08
CA ALA A 13 -9.61 26.84 -0.14
C ALA A 13 -10.51 25.76 0.48
N PRO A 14 -11.73 26.05 0.94
CA PRO A 14 -12.61 25.02 1.51
C PRO A 14 -13.18 24.02 0.48
N LEU A 15 -13.16 24.38 -0.82
CA LEU A 15 -13.63 23.49 -1.89
C LEU A 15 -12.56 22.49 -2.35
N LEU A 16 -11.27 22.78 -2.15
CA LEU A 16 -10.17 21.89 -2.49
C LEU A 16 -9.89 20.84 -1.40
N LEU A 17 -10.27 21.12 -0.15
CA LEU A 17 -10.04 20.24 0.98
C LEU A 17 -10.73 18.87 0.85
N PRO A 18 -12.02 18.75 0.45
CA PRO A 18 -12.66 17.45 0.28
C PRO A 18 -12.13 16.63 -0.89
N PHE A 19 -11.53 17.27 -1.90
CA PHE A 19 -10.94 16.57 -3.05
C PHE A 19 -9.63 15.84 -2.68
N LEU A 20 -8.89 16.34 -1.69
CA LEU A 20 -7.67 15.73 -1.18
C LEU A 20 -7.94 14.49 -0.31
N ILE A 21 -9.12 14.40 0.30
CA ILE A 21 -9.49 13.29 1.18
C ILE A 21 -10.04 12.09 0.39
N ALA A 22 -10.55 12.30 -0.83
CA ALA A 22 -11.18 11.28 -1.64
C ALA A 22 -10.19 10.36 -2.39
N SER A 23 -8.88 10.61 -2.33
CA SER A 23 -7.87 9.84 -3.07
C SER A 23 -7.22 8.71 -2.24
N CYS A 24 -7.79 8.30 -1.11
CA CYS A 24 -7.32 7.13 -0.39
C CYS A 24 -7.68 5.86 -1.18
N ALA A 25 -6.76 5.41 -2.04
CA ALA A 25 -6.82 4.07 -2.59
C ALA A 25 -6.68 3.07 -1.44
N SER A 26 -7.72 2.30 -1.17
CA SER A 26 -7.66 1.21 -0.19
C SER A 26 -6.78 0.10 -0.76
N ILE A 27 -5.56 -0.05 -0.24
CA ILE A 27 -4.71 -1.18 -0.57
C ILE A 27 -5.20 -2.39 0.25
N PRO A 28 -5.52 -3.53 -0.40
CA PRO A 28 -5.95 -4.72 0.33
C PRO A 28 -4.88 -5.17 1.33
N SER A 29 -5.29 -5.43 2.57
CA SER A 29 -4.40 -5.89 3.65
C SER A 29 -4.53 -7.39 3.94
N GLY A 30 -5.09 -8.15 3.00
CA GLY A 30 -5.29 -9.59 3.06
C GLY A 30 -4.49 -10.36 2.00
N PRO A 31 -4.57 -11.72 2.02
CA PRO A 31 -3.94 -12.54 0.99
C PRO A 31 -4.46 -12.19 -0.41
N GLY A 32 -3.55 -11.97 -1.35
CA GLY A 32 -3.84 -11.80 -2.76
C GLY A 32 -4.06 -13.13 -3.50
N VAL A 33 -3.94 -14.26 -2.82
CA VAL A 33 -4.04 -15.60 -3.36
C VAL A 33 -5.26 -16.32 -2.79
N MET A 34 -5.93 -17.12 -3.62
CA MET A 34 -7.04 -17.96 -3.19
C MET A 34 -6.54 -19.34 -2.79
N VAL A 35 -6.89 -19.77 -1.59
CA VAL A 35 -6.57 -21.10 -1.06
C VAL A 35 -7.85 -21.88 -0.84
N LEU A 36 -7.84 -23.16 -1.15
CA LEU A 36 -8.97 -24.07 -0.99
C LEU A 36 -8.71 -25.05 0.14
N PRO A 37 -9.76 -25.51 0.86
CA PRO A 37 -9.62 -26.57 1.85
C PRO A 37 -8.98 -27.81 1.24
N GLY A 38 -8.03 -28.41 1.97
CA GLY A 38 -7.42 -29.67 1.59
C GLY A 38 -8.39 -30.84 1.72
N SER A 39 -8.08 -31.96 1.05
CA SER A 39 -8.89 -33.17 1.11
C SER A 39 -9.06 -33.67 2.55
N GLY A 40 -10.29 -33.89 2.98
CA GLY A 40 -10.63 -34.37 4.32
C GLY A 40 -10.65 -33.27 5.42
N LYS A 41 -10.42 -32.02 5.09
CA LYS A 41 -10.55 -30.91 6.04
C LYS A 41 -11.94 -30.27 5.96
N ASN A 42 -12.52 -30.01 7.13
CA ASN A 42 -13.78 -29.28 7.21
C ASN A 42 -13.52 -27.74 7.15
N PHE A 43 -14.58 -26.98 6.92
CA PHE A 43 -14.47 -25.54 6.75
C PHE A 43 -14.04 -24.81 8.05
N ASP A 44 -14.36 -25.35 9.22
CA ASP A 44 -13.96 -24.76 10.50
C ASP A 44 -12.45 -24.90 10.73
N GLN A 45 -11.88 -26.04 10.39
CA GLN A 45 -10.43 -26.24 10.39
C GLN A 45 -9.74 -25.31 9.40
N PHE A 46 -10.28 -25.16 8.19
CA PHE A 46 -9.76 -24.21 7.21
C PHE A 46 -9.72 -22.79 7.75
N ARG A 47 -10.79 -22.31 8.39
CA ARG A 47 -10.84 -20.98 8.98
C ARG A 47 -9.81 -20.78 10.09
N GLN A 48 -9.61 -21.75 10.95
CA GLN A 48 -8.60 -21.67 12.02
C GLN A 48 -7.20 -21.63 11.41
N ASP A 49 -6.93 -22.47 10.43
CA ASP A 49 -5.66 -22.51 9.71
C ASP A 49 -5.42 -21.20 8.95
N ASP A 50 -6.44 -20.62 8.32
CA ASP A 50 -6.39 -19.35 7.61
C ASP A 50 -6.00 -18.20 8.56
N ILE A 51 -6.65 -18.09 9.72
CA ILE A 51 -6.34 -17.07 10.72
C ILE A 51 -4.89 -17.19 11.19
N ALA A 52 -4.44 -18.39 11.52
CA ALA A 52 -3.08 -18.64 12.01
C ALA A 52 -2.04 -18.34 10.91
N CYS A 53 -2.31 -18.73 9.66
CA CYS A 53 -1.40 -18.46 8.54
C CYS A 53 -1.36 -16.99 8.13
N ARG A 54 -2.45 -16.25 8.27
CA ARG A 54 -2.44 -14.77 8.11
C ARG A 54 -1.58 -14.10 9.18
N GLN A 55 -1.65 -14.57 10.42
CA GLN A 55 -0.79 -14.03 11.48
C GLN A 55 0.68 -14.33 11.20
N PHE A 56 1.02 -15.57 10.85
CA PHE A 56 2.37 -15.95 10.46
C PHE A 56 2.90 -15.09 9.29
N ALA A 57 2.09 -14.89 8.25
CA ALA A 57 2.47 -14.08 7.10
C ALA A 57 2.75 -12.62 7.47
N ARG A 58 1.98 -12.02 8.40
CA ARG A 58 2.24 -10.66 8.92
C ARG A 58 3.57 -10.59 9.67
N GLU A 59 3.86 -11.57 10.50
CA GLU A 59 5.13 -11.64 11.24
C GLU A 59 6.33 -11.74 10.29
N GLN A 60 6.22 -12.55 9.24
CA GLN A 60 7.24 -12.67 8.20
C GLN A 60 7.41 -11.40 7.35
N ALA A 61 6.33 -10.65 7.16
CA ALA A 61 6.35 -9.35 6.52
C ALA A 61 6.83 -8.22 7.46
N LYS A 62 7.51 -8.55 8.57
CA LYS A 62 8.02 -7.62 9.59
C LYS A 62 6.92 -6.85 10.34
N GLY A 63 5.79 -7.46 10.55
CA GLY A 63 4.67 -6.86 11.28
C GLY A 63 3.97 -5.70 10.53
N GLN A 64 4.38 -5.39 9.32
CA GLN A 64 3.75 -4.37 8.47
C GLN A 64 2.81 -5.04 7.48
N THR A 65 1.60 -4.51 7.39
CA THR A 65 0.74 -4.90 6.27
C THR A 65 1.26 -4.25 4.98
N PRO A 66 0.93 -4.79 3.80
CA PRO A 66 1.28 -4.15 2.52
C PRO A 66 0.81 -2.69 2.43
N SER A 67 -0.35 -2.38 3.02
CA SER A 67 -0.87 -1.02 3.12
C SER A 67 0.00 -0.10 3.99
N ASP A 68 0.49 -0.57 5.13
CA ASP A 68 1.35 0.22 6.02
C ASP A 68 2.68 0.55 5.35
N ALA A 69 3.29 -0.44 4.68
CA ALA A 69 4.53 -0.26 3.93
C ALA A 69 4.36 0.75 2.79
N ALA A 70 3.25 0.70 2.06
CA ALA A 70 2.95 1.63 0.99
C ALA A 70 2.74 3.06 1.49
N VAL A 71 1.95 3.23 2.55
CA VAL A 71 1.68 4.55 3.15
C VAL A 71 2.96 5.16 3.71
N TYR A 72 3.76 4.39 4.46
CA TYR A 72 5.01 4.87 5.04
C TYR A 72 5.99 5.34 3.96
N SER A 73 6.24 4.55 2.92
CA SER A 73 7.18 4.91 1.86
C SER A 73 6.71 6.10 1.02
N GLY A 74 5.41 6.17 0.73
CA GLY A 74 4.82 7.29 -0.01
C GLY A 74 4.86 8.60 0.78
N ALA A 75 4.48 8.57 2.06
CA ALA A 75 4.49 9.74 2.94
C ALA A 75 5.90 10.28 3.15
N TRP A 76 6.89 9.42 3.38
CA TRP A 76 8.28 9.82 3.56
C TRP A 76 8.85 10.49 2.30
N THR A 77 8.60 9.92 1.13
CA THR A 77 9.03 10.50 -0.14
C THR A 77 8.40 11.87 -0.39
N ALA A 78 7.10 12.01 -0.17
CA ALA A 78 6.41 13.28 -0.31
C ALA A 78 6.97 14.35 0.66
N ALA A 79 7.24 13.99 1.91
CA ALA A 79 7.80 14.89 2.91
C ALA A 79 9.21 15.39 2.52
N LEU A 80 10.07 14.51 2.02
CA LEU A 80 11.41 14.89 1.56
C LEU A 80 11.35 15.89 0.40
N TRP A 81 10.56 15.63 -0.63
CA TRP A 81 10.45 16.53 -1.78
C TRP A 81 9.80 17.87 -1.42
N THR A 82 8.81 17.85 -0.53
CA THR A 82 8.19 19.08 -0.01
C THR A 82 9.22 19.92 0.76
N GLY A 83 10.01 19.31 1.62
CA GLY A 83 11.06 19.98 2.39
C GLY A 83 12.15 20.56 1.52
N LEU A 84 12.64 19.82 0.53
CA LEU A 84 13.64 20.29 -0.43
C LEU A 84 13.09 21.45 -1.28
N GLY A 85 11.87 21.33 -1.79
CA GLY A 85 11.22 22.39 -2.54
C GLY A 85 11.05 23.68 -1.72
N ALA A 86 10.62 23.56 -0.46
CA ALA A 86 10.50 24.70 0.45
C ALA A 86 11.85 25.36 0.72
N ALA A 87 12.90 24.59 0.98
CA ALA A 87 14.23 25.10 1.26
C ALA A 87 14.83 25.86 0.06
N LEU A 88 14.78 25.25 -1.12
CA LEU A 88 15.24 25.90 -2.36
C LEU A 88 14.40 27.13 -2.69
N GLY A 89 13.09 27.04 -2.58
CA GLY A 89 12.19 28.17 -2.79
C GLY A 89 12.46 29.33 -1.84
N ALA A 90 12.80 29.04 -0.58
CA ALA A 90 13.16 30.08 0.41
C ALA A 90 14.43 30.83 0.04
N ILE A 91 15.44 30.16 -0.51
CA ILE A 91 16.72 30.77 -0.93
C ILE A 91 16.50 31.81 -2.05
N PHE A 92 15.64 31.48 -3.03
CA PHE A 92 15.43 32.35 -4.20
C PHE A 92 14.29 33.37 -4.05
N GLY A 93 13.34 33.12 -3.18
CA GLY A 93 12.11 33.94 -3.08
C GLY A 93 11.61 34.22 -1.67
N GLY A 94 12.41 33.96 -0.63
CA GLY A 94 12.00 34.18 0.75
C GLY A 94 10.76 33.36 1.14
N SER A 95 9.91 33.93 1.98
CA SER A 95 8.70 33.25 2.47
C SER A 95 7.69 32.88 1.36
N SER A 96 7.57 33.71 0.34
CA SER A 96 6.71 33.45 -0.82
C SER A 96 7.26 32.34 -1.71
N GLY A 97 8.60 32.33 -1.91
CA GLY A 97 9.29 31.28 -2.65
C GLY A 97 9.22 29.94 -1.94
N ALA A 98 9.34 29.94 -0.60
CA ALA A 98 9.18 28.71 0.20
C ALA A 98 7.79 28.08 0.01
N ALA A 99 6.73 28.88 0.01
CA ALA A 99 5.36 28.40 -0.19
C ALA A 99 5.13 27.79 -1.58
N ILE A 100 5.67 28.45 -2.63
CA ILE A 100 5.59 27.95 -4.01
C ILE A 100 6.44 26.69 -4.17
N GLY A 101 7.68 26.71 -3.63
CA GLY A 101 8.59 25.57 -3.67
C GLY A 101 8.06 24.36 -2.91
N ALA A 102 7.44 24.55 -1.75
CA ALA A 102 6.76 23.47 -1.02
C ALA A 102 5.61 22.89 -1.83
N GLY A 103 4.79 23.71 -2.46
CA GLY A 103 3.68 23.28 -3.30
C GLY A 103 4.12 22.45 -4.50
N SER A 104 5.12 22.93 -5.25
CA SER A 104 5.68 22.20 -6.39
C SER A 104 6.43 20.94 -5.96
N GLY A 105 7.14 20.98 -4.82
CA GLY A 105 7.79 19.82 -4.21
C GLY A 105 6.77 18.75 -3.78
N LEU A 106 5.63 19.16 -3.23
CA LEU A 106 4.56 18.23 -2.86
C LEU A 106 3.94 17.54 -4.08
N LEU A 107 3.74 18.27 -5.18
CA LEU A 107 3.22 17.67 -6.42
C LEU A 107 4.21 16.67 -7.01
N ALA A 108 5.49 17.07 -7.15
CA ALA A 108 6.54 16.18 -7.66
C ALA A 108 6.75 14.97 -6.71
N GLY A 109 6.86 15.23 -5.41
CA GLY A 109 7.02 14.23 -4.37
C GLY A 109 5.82 13.31 -4.25
N GLY A 110 4.61 13.82 -4.48
CA GLY A 110 3.38 13.02 -4.49
C GLY A 110 3.36 12.00 -5.62
N LEU A 111 3.77 12.38 -6.83
CA LEU A 111 3.85 11.46 -7.98
C LEU A 111 4.93 10.38 -7.76
N ILE A 112 6.13 10.80 -7.33
CA ILE A 112 7.23 9.85 -7.01
C ILE A 112 6.85 8.97 -5.82
N GLY A 113 6.23 9.56 -4.80
CA GLY A 113 5.75 8.88 -3.62
C GLY A 113 4.68 7.82 -3.93
N ALA A 114 3.78 8.10 -4.86
CA ALA A 114 2.78 7.14 -5.33
C ALA A 114 3.43 5.91 -5.99
N ASN A 115 4.45 6.11 -6.81
CA ASN A 115 5.21 5.01 -7.42
C ASN A 115 5.97 4.18 -6.36
N ASN A 116 6.62 4.84 -5.41
CA ASN A 116 7.32 4.17 -4.31
C ASN A 116 6.33 3.42 -3.40
N ALA A 117 5.18 4.00 -3.10
CA ALA A 117 4.12 3.36 -2.35
C ALA A 117 3.63 2.08 -3.04
N THR A 118 3.39 2.15 -4.34
CA THR A 118 2.96 0.99 -5.14
C THR A 118 4.02 -0.11 -5.14
N THR A 119 5.29 0.25 -5.36
CA THR A 119 6.41 -0.72 -5.38
C THR A 119 6.60 -1.36 -4.01
N SER A 120 6.59 -0.58 -2.94
CA SER A 120 6.75 -1.09 -1.57
C SER A 120 5.56 -1.95 -1.15
N GLY A 121 4.36 -1.55 -1.50
CA GLY A 121 3.14 -2.31 -1.26
C GLY A 121 3.17 -3.66 -2.00
N ASN A 122 3.55 -3.66 -3.27
CA ASN A 122 3.65 -4.89 -4.08
C ASN A 122 4.72 -5.84 -3.53
N THR A 123 5.88 -5.34 -3.11
CA THR A 123 6.95 -6.17 -2.52
C THR A 123 6.51 -6.76 -1.18
N SER A 124 5.86 -5.98 -0.33
CA SER A 124 5.30 -6.44 0.94
C SER A 124 4.18 -7.45 0.72
N GLN A 125 3.28 -7.19 -0.23
CA GLN A 125 2.21 -8.11 -0.60
C GLN A 125 2.77 -9.44 -1.07
N GLN A 126 3.78 -9.42 -1.93
CA GLN A 126 4.41 -10.63 -2.44
C GLN A 126 5.04 -11.48 -1.31
N ARG A 127 5.75 -10.84 -0.37
CA ARG A 127 6.32 -11.54 0.81
C ARG A 127 5.21 -12.13 1.68
N TYR A 128 4.16 -11.38 1.92
CA TYR A 128 2.99 -11.83 2.67
C TYR A 128 2.35 -13.05 2.01
N ASP A 129 2.07 -12.96 0.70
CA ASP A 129 1.41 -14.02 -0.06
C ASP A 129 2.25 -15.31 -0.11
N ILE A 130 3.56 -15.19 -0.28
CA ILE A 130 4.48 -16.34 -0.24
C ILE A 130 4.42 -17.01 1.13
N SER A 131 4.54 -16.25 2.21
CA SER A 131 4.53 -16.79 3.57
C SER A 131 3.18 -17.42 3.93
N TYR A 132 2.09 -16.78 3.53
CA TYR A 132 0.74 -17.30 3.70
C TYR A 132 0.54 -18.62 2.94
N THR A 133 0.94 -18.64 1.68
CA THR A 133 0.85 -19.83 0.81
C THR A 133 1.65 -21.01 1.38
N GLN A 134 2.89 -20.75 1.82
CA GLN A 134 3.73 -21.77 2.46
C GLN A 134 3.09 -22.34 3.73
N CYS A 135 2.52 -21.48 4.57
CA CYS A 135 1.84 -21.91 5.80
C CYS A 135 0.62 -22.77 5.48
N MET A 136 -0.24 -22.35 4.55
CA MET A 136 -1.44 -23.08 4.16
C MET A 136 -1.09 -24.43 3.51
N TYR A 137 -0.06 -24.46 2.67
CA TYR A 137 0.44 -25.70 2.08
C TYR A 137 0.96 -26.67 3.15
N GLY A 138 1.78 -26.17 4.10
CA GLY A 138 2.28 -26.98 5.21
C GLY A 138 1.19 -27.54 6.11
N ARG A 139 0.01 -26.91 6.13
CA ARG A 139 -1.19 -27.38 6.81
C ARG A 139 -2.06 -28.31 5.95
N GLY A 140 -1.64 -28.63 4.73
CA GLY A 140 -2.32 -29.56 3.84
C GLY A 140 -3.52 -28.98 3.09
N HIS A 141 -3.52 -27.66 2.86
CA HIS A 141 -4.50 -27.00 2.01
C HIS A 141 -4.02 -26.90 0.56
N ASN A 142 -4.97 -26.77 -0.35
CA ASN A 142 -4.71 -26.66 -1.77
C ASN A 142 -4.36 -25.20 -2.11
N VAL A 143 -3.14 -24.96 -2.58
CA VAL A 143 -2.65 -23.63 -2.94
C VAL A 143 -2.37 -23.52 -4.43
N PRO A 144 -2.61 -22.35 -5.05
CA PRO A 144 -2.28 -22.15 -6.45
C PRO A 144 -0.76 -22.01 -6.62
N VAL A 145 -0.17 -22.80 -7.50
CA VAL A 145 1.22 -22.69 -7.92
C VAL A 145 1.29 -22.61 -9.44
N SER A 146 1.73 -21.50 -9.97
CA SER A 146 1.95 -21.28 -11.42
C SER A 146 0.80 -21.79 -12.31
N GLY A 147 -0.44 -21.46 -11.94
CA GLY A 147 -1.64 -21.87 -12.71
C GLY A 147 -2.15 -23.28 -12.44
N GLN A 148 -1.57 -24.00 -11.48
CA GLN A 148 -2.03 -25.31 -11.02
C GLN A 148 -2.31 -25.26 -9.52
N ILE A 149 -3.15 -26.19 -9.05
CA ILE A 149 -3.40 -26.35 -7.61
C ILE A 149 -2.44 -27.41 -7.08
N ALA A 150 -1.51 -27.02 -6.23
CA ALA A 150 -0.64 -27.96 -5.52
C ALA A 150 -1.45 -28.67 -4.41
N ASN A 151 -1.21 -29.94 -4.20
CA ASN A 151 -1.91 -30.92 -3.38
C ASN A 151 -3.07 -31.64 -4.03
N GLU A 152 -3.34 -31.44 -5.31
CA GLU A 152 -4.17 -32.41 -6.02
C GLU A 152 -3.35 -33.71 -6.18
N PRO A 153 -3.86 -34.86 -5.73
CA PRO A 153 -3.13 -36.10 -5.91
C PRO A 153 -2.93 -36.34 -7.41
N ARG A 154 -1.67 -36.38 -7.83
CA ARG A 154 -1.22 -36.49 -9.22
C ARG A 154 -1.65 -37.84 -9.89
N ASN A 155 -2.50 -38.59 -9.22
CA ASN A 155 -2.97 -39.92 -9.60
C ASN A 155 -4.50 -40.03 -9.63
N ALA A 156 -5.19 -39.03 -10.21
CA ALA A 156 -6.53 -39.33 -10.72
C ALA A 156 -6.32 -40.00 -12.10
N PRO A 157 -6.58 -41.32 -12.23
CA PRO A 157 -6.57 -41.96 -13.54
C PRO A 157 -7.69 -41.38 -14.40
N PRO A 158 -7.51 -41.35 -15.74
CA PRO A 158 -8.51 -40.83 -16.67
C PRO A 158 -9.81 -41.56 -16.61
#